data_bc11361477170a19d311233403cf7737
#
_entry.id   bc11361477170a19d311233403cf7737
#
_cell.length_a   1.000
_cell.length_b   1.000
_cell.length_c   1.000
_cell.angle_alpha   90.00
_cell.angle_beta   90.00
_cell.angle_gamma   90.00
#
_symmetry.space_group_name_H-M   'P 1'
#
loop_
_entity.id
_entity.type
_entity.pdbx_description
1 polymer ?
#
loop_
_entity_poly.entity_id
_entity_poly.type
_entity_poly.pdbx_seq_one_letter_code
_entity_poly.pdbx_strand_id
1 'polypeptide(L)'
;MVQLLLRYGRRHPLYAGLLLACAAVVSLPLWASQKSKTQAVPEQWEMSLDGGRKLTWEHSFSSEQEVKPNRSFWNKLADVIAGAPDYHSLVRPYSVVSDSHGRIIVTDPGAAGVHIFDFAQHKYKFIQRWGKSRDSMLAPQCVAVDAQDNIYVTDSTAGVIFVFEPNGKFVHAIGSLKGGEGYFKRPTGIAVDSAAHQIYVTDTLRDEVFVLDMQGNILKTIGKTGDGNGEFNLPTELRLVGPNLMVVDALNFRVQVFDRSGAFLYSVGKLGDSPGAMFRPKGIAADSEGDLYVVDGLWGMVQVFNQQGQLLYYFGSSGTHAGEFQLPAGLFIDHNDQVLIVDSFNRRVQVFHYAGLKQPVREGAQ
;
A
#
# COMPACT_ATOMS: atom_id res chain seq x y z
N MET A 1 -2.58 -47.48 34.21
CA MET A 1 -2.38 -48.74 34.91
C MET A 1 -1.17 -48.54 35.79
N VAL A 2 -1.51 -48.09 36.97
CA VAL A 2 -1.36 -48.71 38.29
C VAL A 2 0.08 -48.57 38.82
N GLN A 3 0.34 -47.60 39.71
CA GLN A 3 0.34 -47.71 41.18
C GLN A 3 0.92 -49.02 41.74
N LEU A 4 1.72 -48.78 42.73
CA LEU A 4 2.32 -49.65 43.76
C LEU A 4 3.80 -50.01 43.46
N LEU A 5 4.74 -49.72 44.32
CA LEU A 5 4.88 -50.01 45.72
C LEU A 5 5.87 -49.07 46.41
N LEU A 6 5.38 -48.48 47.48
CA LEU A 6 6.15 -47.94 48.58
C LEU A 6 6.62 -49.08 49.53
N ARG A 7 7.79 -48.86 50.11
CA ARG A 7 8.22 -49.28 51.45
C ARG A 7 9.43 -50.17 51.59
N TYR A 8 10.18 -49.72 52.55
CA TYR A 8 11.31 -50.30 53.30
C TYR A 8 12.68 -49.95 52.74
N GLY A 9 13.59 -49.29 53.45
CA GLY A 9 13.73 -48.93 54.85
C GLY A 9 15.22 -48.92 55.22
N ARG A 10 15.65 -47.83 55.72
CA ARG A 10 16.76 -47.54 56.65
C ARG A 10 17.95 -48.51 56.77
N ARG A 11 19.15 -47.99 56.60
CA ARG A 11 20.27 -47.78 57.57
C ARG A 11 21.66 -47.90 56.93
N HIS A 12 22.34 -46.75 56.87
CA HIS A 12 23.74 -46.43 57.23
C HIS A 12 24.91 -47.32 56.74
N PRO A 13 26.13 -46.76 56.85
CA PRO A 13 26.70 -45.57 56.18
C PRO A 13 28.06 -45.89 55.51
N LEU A 14 28.64 -44.82 54.90
CA LEU A 14 30.06 -44.61 54.61
C LEU A 14 30.79 -45.66 53.76
N TYR A 15 31.15 -45.27 52.56
CA TYR A 15 32.55 -45.29 52.08
C TYR A 15 32.68 -44.37 50.86
N ALA A 16 33.62 -43.44 51.02
CA ALA A 16 34.17 -42.64 49.94
C ALA A 16 35.00 -43.52 49.03
N GLY A 17 34.99 -43.25 47.74
CA GLY A 17 35.92 -43.91 46.85
C GLY A 17 35.67 -43.69 45.36
N LEU A 18 36.38 -42.71 44.87
CA LEU A 18 36.96 -42.65 43.49
C LEU A 18 36.06 -42.81 42.27
N LEU A 19 35.95 -41.71 41.61
CA LEU A 19 35.75 -41.55 40.18
C LEU A 19 36.53 -42.53 39.31
N LEU A 20 35.83 -43.21 38.41
CA LEU A 20 36.37 -43.66 37.14
C LEU A 20 35.30 -43.40 36.08
N ALA A 21 35.51 -42.30 35.37
CA ALA A 21 34.73 -41.98 34.20
C ALA A 21 35.11 -42.92 33.07
N CYS A 22 34.24 -43.90 32.80
CA CYS A 22 34.27 -44.60 31.53
C CYS A 22 33.59 -43.75 30.48
N ALA A 23 34.39 -43.04 29.70
CA ALA A 23 33.94 -42.42 28.46
C ALA A 23 33.60 -43.49 27.45
N ALA A 24 32.35 -43.93 27.38
CA ALA A 24 31.86 -44.67 26.25
C ALA A 24 31.66 -43.65 25.08
N VAL A 25 32.63 -43.59 24.20
CA VAL A 25 32.52 -42.93 22.90
C VAL A 25 31.54 -43.78 22.08
N VAL A 26 30.26 -43.43 22.16
CA VAL A 26 29.27 -43.87 21.19
C VAL A 26 29.50 -43.04 19.93
N SER A 27 30.21 -43.59 18.96
CA SER A 27 30.32 -43.04 17.61
C SER A 27 28.94 -43.19 16.94
N LEU A 28 28.08 -42.21 17.19
CA LEU A 28 26.93 -41.96 16.33
C LEU A 28 27.45 -41.45 15.00
N PRO A 29 27.06 -42.04 13.86
CA PRO A 29 27.37 -41.40 12.57
C PRO A 29 26.67 -40.08 12.53
N LEU A 30 27.43 -38.96 12.51
CA LEU A 30 26.96 -37.64 12.13
C LEU A 30 26.49 -37.73 10.67
N TRP A 31 25.29 -38.16 10.45
CA TRP A 31 24.55 -37.74 9.28
C TRP A 31 24.20 -36.27 9.52
N ALA A 32 25.16 -35.39 9.31
CA ALA A 32 24.89 -33.99 9.05
C ALA A 32 24.06 -33.99 7.77
N SER A 33 22.74 -33.93 7.97
CA SER A 33 21.85 -33.49 6.93
C SER A 33 22.38 -32.12 6.50
N GLN A 34 23.22 -32.10 5.47
CA GLN A 34 23.44 -30.91 4.68
C GLN A 34 22.06 -30.53 4.11
N LYS A 35 21.31 -29.75 4.88
CA LYS A 35 20.32 -28.89 4.25
C LYS A 35 21.10 -28.08 3.23
N SER A 36 21.08 -28.53 1.99
CA SER A 36 21.47 -27.69 0.88
C SER A 36 20.66 -26.42 1.09
N LYS A 37 21.34 -25.33 1.38
CA LYS A 37 20.77 -24.01 1.17
C LYS A 37 20.59 -23.93 -0.34
N THR A 38 19.47 -24.40 -0.83
CA THR A 38 18.98 -23.98 -2.13
C THR A 38 18.91 -22.46 -2.00
N GLN A 39 19.90 -21.77 -2.55
CA GLN A 39 19.77 -20.33 -2.73
C GLN A 39 18.48 -20.16 -3.51
N ALA A 40 17.47 -19.60 -2.87
CA ALA A 40 16.26 -19.22 -3.57
C ALA A 40 16.73 -18.35 -4.74
N VAL A 41 16.45 -18.80 -5.96
CA VAL A 41 16.66 -17.97 -7.15
C VAL A 41 15.86 -16.70 -6.89
N PRO A 42 16.47 -15.51 -7.01
CA PRO A 42 15.72 -14.28 -6.83
C PRO A 42 14.49 -14.32 -7.70
N GLU A 43 13.35 -14.00 -7.13
CA GLU A 43 12.10 -13.92 -7.87
C GLU A 43 12.29 -12.85 -8.96
N GLN A 44 12.13 -13.22 -10.23
CA GLN A 44 12.27 -12.32 -11.36
C GLN A 44 10.97 -12.32 -12.15
N TRP A 45 10.39 -11.15 -12.30
CA TRP A 45 9.24 -10.96 -13.15
C TRP A 45 9.45 -9.74 -14.05
N GLU A 46 9.22 -9.93 -15.32
CA GLU A 46 9.44 -8.93 -16.34
C GLU A 46 8.45 -9.12 -17.48
N MET A 47 7.96 -8.03 -18.02
CA MET A 47 7.09 -8.00 -19.19
C MET A 47 7.68 -7.05 -20.23
N SER A 48 8.01 -7.59 -21.39
CA SER A 48 8.40 -6.79 -22.55
C SER A 48 7.12 -6.30 -23.27
N LEU A 49 7.13 -5.02 -23.62
CA LEU A 49 6.03 -4.32 -24.27
C LEU A 49 6.45 -3.85 -25.67
N ASP A 50 5.49 -3.47 -26.49
CA ASP A 50 5.75 -2.96 -27.82
C ASP A 50 6.63 -1.71 -27.81
N GLY A 51 7.44 -1.53 -28.85
CA GLY A 51 8.34 -0.39 -28.97
C GLY A 51 9.58 -0.44 -28.07
N GLY A 52 9.87 -1.58 -27.44
CA GLY A 52 11.03 -1.74 -26.54
C GLY A 52 10.78 -1.23 -25.13
N ARG A 53 9.54 -0.90 -24.79
CA ARG A 53 9.09 -0.61 -23.42
C ARG A 53 9.13 -1.86 -22.57
N LYS A 54 9.21 -1.69 -21.25
CA LYS A 54 9.39 -2.80 -20.33
C LYS A 54 8.82 -2.47 -18.96
N LEU A 55 8.15 -3.44 -18.35
CA LEU A 55 7.76 -3.38 -16.95
C LEU A 55 8.52 -4.47 -16.20
N THR A 56 9.26 -4.10 -15.17
CA THR A 56 10.11 -5.01 -14.39
C THR A 56 9.73 -4.94 -12.92
N TRP A 57 9.50 -6.08 -12.29
CA TRP A 57 9.36 -6.15 -10.84
C TRP A 57 10.73 -5.96 -10.17
N GLU A 58 10.80 -5.11 -9.17
CA GLU A 58 12.03 -4.82 -8.45
C GLU A 58 12.08 -5.57 -7.12
N HIS A 59 11.08 -5.36 -6.28
CA HIS A 59 10.97 -5.99 -4.96
C HIS A 59 9.55 -5.86 -4.41
N SER A 60 9.33 -6.43 -3.23
CA SER A 60 8.14 -6.16 -2.41
C SER A 60 8.55 -5.93 -0.97
N PHE A 61 7.69 -5.27 -0.21
CA PHE A 61 7.87 -5.06 1.23
C PHE A 61 6.55 -5.17 1.99
N SER A 62 6.65 -5.59 3.25
CA SER A 62 5.50 -5.89 4.12
C SER A 62 5.66 -5.38 5.55
N SER A 63 6.86 -4.99 5.96
CA SER A 63 7.13 -4.64 7.35
C SER A 63 8.25 -3.61 7.52
N GLU A 64 8.34 -3.02 8.69
CA GLU A 64 9.43 -2.10 9.05
C GLU A 64 10.81 -2.77 9.06
N GLN A 65 10.88 -4.10 9.06
CA GLN A 65 12.16 -4.83 9.07
C GLN A 65 12.92 -4.64 7.75
N GLU A 66 12.20 -4.52 6.63
CA GLU A 66 12.81 -4.34 5.30
C GLU A 66 13.45 -2.96 5.13
N VAL A 67 13.02 -1.97 5.92
CA VAL A 67 13.59 -0.62 5.91
C VAL A 67 14.84 -0.52 6.78
N LYS A 68 14.86 -1.25 7.90
CA LYS A 68 15.95 -1.17 8.88
C LYS A 68 17.16 -1.98 8.42
N PRO A 69 18.38 -1.45 8.56
CA PRO A 69 19.57 -2.19 8.19
C PRO A 69 19.69 -3.49 8.99
N ASN A 70 20.39 -4.47 8.43
CA ASN A 70 20.64 -5.74 9.11
C ASN A 70 21.19 -5.50 10.53
N ARG A 71 20.48 -6.00 11.54
CA ARG A 71 20.85 -5.83 12.93
C ARG A 71 22.19 -6.49 13.24
N SER A 72 23.04 -5.79 14.01
CA SER A 72 24.31 -6.30 14.48
C SER A 72 24.13 -7.65 15.20
N PHE A 73 25.17 -8.49 15.16
CA PHE A 73 25.21 -9.77 15.90
C PHE A 73 24.80 -9.61 17.37
N TRP A 74 25.29 -8.56 18.04
CA TRP A 74 24.96 -8.27 19.46
C TRP A 74 23.50 -7.94 19.69
N ASN A 75 22.85 -7.27 18.73
CA ASN A 75 21.42 -7.00 18.80
C ASN A 75 20.60 -8.30 18.62
N LYS A 76 21.03 -9.19 17.72
CA LYS A 76 20.39 -10.51 17.55
C LYS A 76 20.54 -11.37 18.80
N LEU A 77 21.67 -11.30 19.49
CA LEU A 77 21.90 -12.02 20.75
C LEU A 77 21.03 -11.46 21.89
N ALA A 78 20.87 -10.13 21.94
CA ALA A 78 19.97 -9.47 22.90
C ALA A 78 18.51 -9.89 22.68
N ASP A 79 18.06 -10.06 21.42
CA ASP A 79 16.71 -10.53 21.08
C ASP A 79 16.44 -11.95 21.58
N VAL A 80 17.44 -12.80 21.63
CA VAL A 80 17.32 -14.17 22.18
C VAL A 80 17.08 -14.16 23.68
N ILE A 81 17.62 -13.15 24.37
CA ILE A 81 17.54 -13.02 25.84
C ILE A 81 16.30 -12.24 26.26
N ALA A 82 15.98 -11.13 25.56
CA ALA A 82 14.92 -10.19 25.92
C ALA A 82 13.62 -10.38 25.13
N GLY A 83 13.59 -11.29 24.15
CA GLY A 83 12.54 -11.42 23.16
C GLY A 83 12.78 -10.52 21.93
N ALA A 84 12.39 -11.00 20.76
CA ALA A 84 12.46 -10.17 19.54
C ALA A 84 11.49 -8.98 19.68
N PRO A 85 11.86 -7.78 19.20
CA PRO A 85 10.94 -6.65 19.22
C PRO A 85 9.75 -6.93 18.30
N ASP A 86 8.57 -6.49 18.70
CA ASP A 86 7.39 -6.51 17.85
C ASP A 86 7.58 -5.47 16.73
N TYR A 87 7.67 -5.94 15.51
CA TYR A 87 7.77 -5.10 14.33
C TYR A 87 6.39 -4.83 13.75
N HIS A 88 6.16 -3.58 13.34
CA HIS A 88 4.96 -3.25 12.60
C HIS A 88 5.02 -3.86 11.21
N SER A 89 3.95 -4.56 10.85
CA SER A 89 3.76 -5.14 9.53
C SER A 89 2.46 -4.67 8.93
N LEU A 90 2.37 -4.66 7.61
CA LEU A 90 1.13 -4.40 6.91
C LEU A 90 0.11 -5.50 7.25
N VAL A 91 -1.11 -5.10 7.58
CA VAL A 91 -2.21 -6.01 7.96
C VAL A 91 -3.22 -6.14 6.83
N ARG A 92 -3.70 -5.01 6.34
CA ARG A 92 -4.62 -4.92 5.21
C ARG A 92 -4.45 -3.56 4.53
N PRO A 93 -3.27 -3.33 3.91
CA PRO A 93 -2.98 -2.05 3.29
C PRO A 93 -3.98 -1.73 2.17
N TYR A 94 -4.24 -0.44 1.96
CA TYR A 94 -5.27 -0.02 1.00
C TYR A 94 -4.76 0.97 -0.05
N SER A 95 -4.12 2.06 0.33
CA SER A 95 -3.62 3.09 -0.58
C SER A 95 -2.15 3.35 -0.35
N VAL A 96 -1.45 3.80 -1.39
CA VAL A 96 -0.02 4.10 -1.37
C VAL A 96 0.27 5.35 -2.18
N VAL A 97 1.23 6.15 -1.69
CA VAL A 97 1.86 7.25 -2.44
C VAL A 97 3.35 7.30 -2.10
N SER A 98 4.14 7.96 -2.94
CA SER A 98 5.48 8.44 -2.55
C SER A 98 5.48 9.96 -2.42
N ASP A 99 6.33 10.48 -1.53
CA ASP A 99 6.56 11.92 -1.42
C ASP A 99 7.79 12.39 -2.20
N SER A 100 8.11 13.68 -2.12
CA SER A 100 9.23 14.27 -2.87
C SER A 100 10.60 13.74 -2.47
N HIS A 101 10.70 13.09 -1.30
CA HIS A 101 11.92 12.46 -0.79
C HIS A 101 11.99 10.96 -1.09
N GLY A 102 11.02 10.39 -1.81
CA GLY A 102 10.93 8.97 -2.12
C GLY A 102 10.49 8.11 -0.92
N ARG A 103 9.93 8.71 0.15
CA ARG A 103 9.34 7.94 1.24
C ARG A 103 8.01 7.36 0.78
N ILE A 104 7.78 6.10 1.05
CA ILE A 104 6.54 5.41 0.68
C ILE A 104 5.57 5.47 1.87
N ILE A 105 4.39 6.02 1.63
CA ILE A 105 3.34 6.22 2.63
C ILE A 105 2.17 5.30 2.28
N VAL A 106 1.80 4.43 3.23
CA VAL A 106 0.78 3.39 3.03
C VAL A 106 -0.30 3.52 4.09
N THR A 107 -1.56 3.66 3.69
CA THR A 107 -2.68 3.53 4.62
C THR A 107 -2.99 2.06 4.85
N ASP A 108 -3.25 1.73 6.10
CA ASP A 108 -3.61 0.37 6.51
C ASP A 108 -4.84 0.39 7.43
N PRO A 109 -6.05 0.27 6.86
CA PRO A 109 -7.28 0.15 7.65
C PRO A 109 -7.27 -1.05 8.59
N GLY A 110 -6.53 -2.13 8.24
CA GLY A 110 -6.41 -3.32 9.09
C GLY A 110 -5.58 -3.07 10.34
N ALA A 111 -4.59 -2.17 10.27
CA ALA A 111 -3.79 -1.73 11.40
C ALA A 111 -4.32 -0.43 12.03
N ALA A 112 -5.40 0.15 11.49
CA ALA A 112 -5.97 1.44 11.86
C ALA A 112 -4.91 2.56 11.90
N GLY A 113 -4.07 2.66 10.85
CA GLY A 113 -2.97 3.61 10.82
C GLY A 113 -2.35 3.84 9.45
N VAL A 114 -1.27 4.60 9.46
CA VAL A 114 -0.49 4.95 8.28
C VAL A 114 0.98 4.59 8.52
N HIS A 115 1.56 3.86 7.61
CA HIS A 115 2.97 3.47 7.62
C HIS A 115 3.77 4.42 6.72
N ILE A 116 4.93 4.89 7.19
CA ILE A 116 5.89 5.67 6.40
C ILE A 116 7.19 4.90 6.36
N PHE A 117 7.57 4.47 5.17
CA PHE A 117 8.81 3.74 4.89
C PHE A 117 9.81 4.65 4.19
N ASP A 118 10.96 4.87 4.81
CA ASP A 118 12.08 5.63 4.26
C ASP A 118 13.26 4.69 4.03
N PHE A 119 13.31 4.09 2.85
CA PHE A 119 14.35 3.14 2.48
C PHE A 119 15.72 3.82 2.35
N ALA A 120 15.76 5.07 1.91
CA ALA A 120 17.00 5.82 1.73
C ALA A 120 17.68 6.15 3.07
N GLN A 121 16.90 6.52 4.09
CA GLN A 121 17.43 6.85 5.41
C GLN A 121 17.31 5.71 6.43
N HIS A 122 16.79 4.55 6.04
CA HIS A 122 16.54 3.41 6.91
C HIS A 122 15.65 3.77 8.10
N LYS A 123 14.63 4.59 7.87
CA LYS A 123 13.68 5.03 8.90
C LYS A 123 12.29 4.52 8.62
N TYR A 124 11.58 4.25 9.68
CA TYR A 124 10.19 3.84 9.64
C TYR A 124 9.40 4.59 10.69
N LYS A 125 8.16 4.94 10.37
CA LYS A 125 7.21 5.52 11.30
C LYS A 125 5.81 4.94 11.08
N PHE A 126 5.11 4.67 12.17
CA PHE A 126 3.70 4.30 12.17
C PHE A 126 2.88 5.39 12.85
N ILE A 127 1.87 5.92 12.15
CA ILE A 127 0.94 6.92 12.65
C ILE A 127 -0.39 6.20 12.89
N GLN A 128 -0.76 6.02 14.16
CA GLN A 128 -2.02 5.42 14.55
C GLN A 128 -2.95 6.42 15.25
N ARG A 129 -2.35 7.37 15.97
CA ARG A 129 -3.07 8.33 16.80
C ARG A 129 -2.94 9.74 16.27
N TRP A 130 -3.95 10.55 16.52
CA TRP A 130 -3.99 11.96 16.13
C TRP A 130 -4.25 12.88 17.35
N GLY A 131 -3.69 14.08 17.29
CA GLY A 131 -3.87 15.09 18.32
C GLY A 131 -3.29 14.73 19.68
N LYS A 132 -3.81 15.37 20.73
CA LYS A 132 -3.43 15.14 22.13
C LYS A 132 -4.27 14.05 22.80
N SER A 133 -5.32 13.59 22.13
CA SER A 133 -6.21 12.54 22.61
C SER A 133 -5.58 11.16 22.43
N ARG A 134 -6.17 10.15 23.08
CA ARG A 134 -5.81 8.75 22.84
C ARG A 134 -6.56 8.17 21.63
N ASP A 135 -7.28 9.02 20.88
CA ASP A 135 -8.09 8.57 19.77
C ASP A 135 -7.20 8.08 18.62
N SER A 136 -7.58 6.94 18.07
CA SER A 136 -6.93 6.33 16.93
C SER A 136 -7.72 6.61 15.66
N MET A 137 -7.08 6.55 14.51
CA MET A 137 -7.79 6.44 13.24
C MET A 137 -8.70 5.22 13.29
N LEU A 138 -9.84 5.29 12.62
CA LEU A 138 -10.84 4.21 12.62
C LEU A 138 -10.73 3.37 11.34
N ALA A 139 -10.70 4.03 10.19
CA ALA A 139 -10.59 3.38 8.89
C ALA A 139 -9.89 4.31 7.88
N PRO A 140 -8.55 4.51 8.00
CA PRO A 140 -7.80 5.30 7.03
C PRO A 140 -7.87 4.64 5.66
N GLN A 141 -8.41 5.33 4.65
CA GLN A 141 -8.60 4.78 3.31
C GLN A 141 -7.50 5.23 2.37
N CYS A 142 -7.60 6.43 1.82
CA CYS A 142 -6.64 6.91 0.85
C CYS A 142 -5.72 7.97 1.45
N VAL A 143 -4.56 8.11 0.84
CA VAL A 143 -3.55 9.09 1.20
C VAL A 143 -3.13 9.91 -0.02
N ALA A 144 -2.91 11.20 0.22
CA ALA A 144 -2.26 12.12 -0.73
C ALA A 144 -1.21 12.94 0.00
N VAL A 145 -0.28 13.52 -0.77
CA VAL A 145 0.71 14.48 -0.28
C VAL A 145 0.61 15.77 -1.08
N ASP A 146 0.89 16.90 -0.42
CA ASP A 146 1.03 18.18 -1.10
C ASP A 146 2.49 18.46 -1.51
N ALA A 147 2.75 19.59 -2.14
CA ALA A 147 4.09 19.99 -2.57
C ALA A 147 5.08 20.28 -1.41
N GLN A 148 4.60 20.34 -0.18
CA GLN A 148 5.39 20.48 1.04
C GLN A 148 5.50 19.15 1.80
N ASP A 149 5.08 18.03 1.17
CA ASP A 149 5.02 16.69 1.75
C ASP A 149 4.12 16.56 2.98
N ASN A 150 3.17 17.48 3.20
CA ASN A 150 2.12 17.25 4.19
C ASN A 150 1.24 16.09 3.74
N ILE A 151 0.86 15.27 4.71
CA ILE A 151 0.15 14.01 4.46
C ILE A 151 -1.33 14.20 4.77
N TYR A 152 -2.18 13.91 3.80
CA TYR A 152 -3.64 13.99 3.88
C TYR A 152 -4.21 12.59 3.83
N VAL A 153 -4.98 12.20 4.86
CA VAL A 153 -5.54 10.85 4.99
C VAL A 153 -7.04 10.92 5.19
N THR A 154 -7.80 10.33 4.29
CA THR A 154 -9.24 10.15 4.50
C THR A 154 -9.49 9.04 5.50
N ASP A 155 -10.35 9.28 6.49
CA ASP A 155 -10.87 8.25 7.38
C ASP A 155 -12.37 8.06 7.14
N SER A 156 -12.71 6.95 6.49
CA SER A 156 -14.07 6.70 6.01
C SER A 156 -15.09 6.45 7.12
N THR A 157 -14.63 6.04 8.29
CA THR A 157 -15.50 5.80 9.47
C THR A 157 -15.60 7.04 10.34
N ALA A 158 -14.50 7.79 10.49
CA ALA A 158 -14.53 9.05 11.21
C ALA A 158 -15.19 10.18 10.42
N GLY A 159 -15.33 10.03 9.09
CA GLY A 159 -15.93 11.04 8.21
C GLY A 159 -15.10 12.31 8.07
N VAL A 160 -13.77 12.20 8.13
CA VAL A 160 -12.84 13.32 8.13
C VAL A 160 -11.62 13.07 7.23
N ILE A 161 -10.87 14.13 6.96
CA ILE A 161 -9.51 14.07 6.43
C ILE A 161 -8.58 14.49 7.55
N PHE A 162 -7.65 13.63 7.92
CA PHE A 162 -6.55 13.99 8.83
C PHE A 162 -5.39 14.59 8.05
N VAL A 163 -4.83 15.69 8.56
CA VAL A 163 -3.67 16.36 7.99
C VAL A 163 -2.50 16.28 8.95
N PHE A 164 -1.36 15.82 8.43
CA PHE A 164 -0.12 15.66 9.19
C PHE A 164 1.03 16.40 8.50
N GLU A 165 1.97 16.90 9.30
CA GLU A 165 3.28 17.35 8.80
C GLU A 165 4.05 16.17 8.15
N PRO A 166 5.08 16.42 7.33
CA PRO A 166 5.90 15.37 6.70
C PRO A 166 6.52 14.38 7.69
N ASN A 167 6.76 14.82 8.92
CA ASN A 167 7.27 13.96 9.98
C ASN A 167 6.18 13.12 10.67
N GLY A 168 4.90 13.22 10.21
CA GLY A 168 3.74 12.53 10.75
C GLY A 168 3.19 13.13 12.04
N LYS A 169 3.49 14.40 12.34
CA LYS A 169 2.84 15.13 13.44
C LYS A 169 1.49 15.64 12.97
N PHE A 170 0.44 15.39 13.76
CA PHE A 170 -0.91 15.87 13.47
C PHE A 170 -1.00 17.40 13.46
N VAL A 171 -1.65 17.94 12.44
CA VAL A 171 -1.91 19.38 12.29
C VAL A 171 -3.36 19.69 12.63
N HIS A 172 -4.30 19.17 11.84
CA HIS A 172 -5.74 19.36 12.03
C HIS A 172 -6.54 18.27 11.29
N ALA A 173 -7.86 18.31 11.45
CA ALA A 173 -8.78 17.49 10.67
C ALA A 173 -9.76 18.38 9.91
N ILE A 174 -10.11 17.97 8.70
CA ILE A 174 -11.09 18.61 7.80
C ILE A 174 -12.35 17.74 7.77
N GLY A 175 -13.53 18.35 7.79
CA GLY A 175 -14.81 17.64 7.72
C GLY A 175 -15.49 17.44 9.07
N SER A 176 -14.83 17.68 10.17
CA SER A 176 -15.42 17.65 11.50
C SER A 176 -16.09 18.99 11.81
N LEU A 177 -17.40 18.97 11.98
CA LEU A 177 -18.14 20.11 12.49
C LEU A 177 -18.10 20.10 14.02
N LYS A 178 -17.75 21.23 14.65
CA LYS A 178 -17.85 21.37 16.11
C LYS A 178 -19.32 21.22 16.50
N GLY A 179 -19.64 20.10 17.15
CA GLY A 179 -20.97 19.82 17.72
C GLY A 179 -22.01 19.29 16.77
N GLY A 180 -21.64 18.76 15.59
CA GLY A 180 -22.56 18.20 14.62
C GLY A 180 -21.96 17.11 13.73
N GLU A 181 -22.81 16.57 12.84
CA GLU A 181 -22.37 15.66 11.79
C GLU A 181 -21.42 16.41 10.83
N GLY A 182 -20.27 15.80 10.48
CA GLY A 182 -19.39 16.29 9.43
C GLY A 182 -20.10 16.31 8.07
N TYR A 183 -19.61 17.11 7.13
CA TYR A 183 -20.22 17.15 5.80
C TYR A 183 -19.90 15.91 4.95
N PHE A 184 -18.91 15.11 5.32
CA PHE A 184 -18.65 13.81 4.68
C PHE A 184 -19.49 12.70 5.30
N LYS A 185 -20.07 11.84 4.44
CA LYS A 185 -20.68 10.58 4.87
C LYS A 185 -19.68 9.43 4.89
N ARG A 186 -18.87 9.33 3.82
CA ARG A 186 -17.84 8.30 3.68
C ARG A 186 -16.73 8.77 2.74
N PRO A 187 -15.83 9.63 3.21
CA PRO A 187 -14.71 10.08 2.38
C PRO A 187 -13.78 8.90 2.11
N THR A 188 -13.36 8.73 0.86
CA THR A 188 -12.48 7.62 0.42
C THR A 188 -11.29 8.14 -0.36
N GLY A 189 -11.40 8.35 -1.67
CA GLY A 189 -10.30 8.87 -2.47
C GLY A 189 -9.95 10.31 -2.14
N ILE A 190 -8.68 10.67 -2.26
CA ILE A 190 -8.19 12.03 -2.02
C ILE A 190 -7.04 12.38 -2.96
N ALA A 191 -7.04 13.60 -3.47
CA ALA A 191 -5.91 14.21 -4.16
C ALA A 191 -5.78 15.68 -3.80
N VAL A 192 -4.55 16.20 -3.80
CA VAL A 192 -4.23 17.58 -3.49
C VAL A 192 -3.64 18.28 -4.71
N ASP A 193 -4.25 19.36 -5.15
CA ASP A 193 -3.71 20.28 -6.14
C ASP A 193 -3.03 21.44 -5.41
N SER A 194 -1.73 21.30 -5.18
CA SER A 194 -0.96 22.34 -4.46
C SER A 194 -0.90 23.67 -5.24
N ALA A 195 -0.92 23.62 -6.57
CA ALA A 195 -0.85 24.81 -7.41
C ALA A 195 -2.17 25.59 -7.37
N ALA A 196 -3.31 24.89 -7.40
CA ALA A 196 -4.63 25.50 -7.31
C ALA A 196 -5.08 25.72 -5.85
N HIS A 197 -4.32 25.24 -4.85
CA HIS A 197 -4.70 25.22 -3.43
C HIS A 197 -6.06 24.54 -3.20
N GLN A 198 -6.26 23.38 -3.79
CA GLN A 198 -7.51 22.62 -3.73
C GLN A 198 -7.28 21.17 -3.30
N ILE A 199 -8.27 20.63 -2.58
CA ILE A 199 -8.34 19.24 -2.19
C ILE A 199 -9.57 18.63 -2.87
N TYR A 200 -9.39 17.49 -3.54
CA TYR A 200 -10.45 16.71 -4.16
C TYR A 200 -10.69 15.46 -3.34
N VAL A 201 -11.95 15.17 -3.00
CA VAL A 201 -12.31 14.04 -2.15
C VAL A 201 -13.54 13.34 -2.70
N THR A 202 -13.48 12.03 -2.95
CA THR A 202 -14.69 11.25 -3.21
C THR A 202 -15.44 10.99 -1.90
N ASP A 203 -16.72 11.29 -1.86
CA ASP A 203 -17.63 10.81 -0.82
C ASP A 203 -18.47 9.66 -1.40
N THR A 204 -18.05 8.45 -1.11
CA THR A 204 -18.64 7.23 -1.68
C THR A 204 -20.15 7.09 -1.44
N LEU A 205 -20.65 7.53 -0.30
CA LEU A 205 -22.07 7.42 0.05
C LEU A 205 -22.92 8.62 -0.36
N ARG A 206 -22.27 9.64 -0.96
CA ARG A 206 -22.98 10.77 -1.59
C ARG A 206 -22.99 10.68 -3.10
N ASP A 207 -22.18 9.77 -3.67
CA ASP A 207 -21.95 9.69 -5.12
C ASP A 207 -21.44 11.00 -5.72
N GLU A 208 -20.54 11.69 -4.99
CA GLU A 208 -20.02 13.00 -5.33
C GLU A 208 -18.51 13.09 -5.08
N VAL A 209 -17.86 13.99 -5.79
CA VAL A 209 -16.52 14.49 -5.49
C VAL A 209 -16.62 15.90 -4.94
N PHE A 210 -16.15 16.11 -3.72
CA PHE A 210 -16.00 17.42 -3.13
C PHE A 210 -14.70 18.07 -3.60
N VAL A 211 -14.76 19.33 -3.97
CA VAL A 211 -13.61 20.21 -4.19
C VAL A 211 -13.58 21.22 -3.06
N LEU A 212 -12.52 21.22 -2.27
CA LEU A 212 -12.35 22.05 -1.09
C LEU A 212 -11.16 22.98 -1.27
N ASP A 213 -11.15 24.09 -0.53
CA ASP A 213 -9.90 24.82 -0.29
C ASP A 213 -9.03 24.12 0.77
N MET A 214 -7.81 24.62 1.01
CA MET A 214 -6.89 24.03 1.99
C MET A 214 -7.38 24.16 3.44
N GLN A 215 -8.38 24.99 3.71
CA GLN A 215 -9.02 25.17 5.01
C GLN A 215 -10.20 24.23 5.21
N GLY A 216 -10.61 23.51 4.14
CA GLY A 216 -11.72 22.57 4.16
C GLY A 216 -13.08 23.19 3.83
N ASN A 217 -13.13 24.43 3.32
CA ASN A 217 -14.37 25.00 2.83
C ASN A 217 -14.74 24.37 1.47
N ILE A 218 -16.01 24.00 1.30
CA ILE A 218 -16.50 23.42 0.05
C ILE A 218 -16.57 24.53 -1.01
N LEU A 219 -15.81 24.37 -2.09
CA LEU A 219 -15.82 25.26 -3.26
C LEU A 219 -16.89 24.83 -4.26
N LYS A 220 -17.00 23.53 -4.51
CA LYS A 220 -17.99 22.91 -5.39
C LYS A 220 -18.08 21.42 -5.18
N THR A 221 -19.10 20.78 -5.77
CA THR A 221 -19.19 19.32 -5.94
C THR A 221 -19.20 18.96 -7.42
N ILE A 222 -18.75 17.74 -7.74
CA ILE A 222 -18.76 17.15 -9.08
C ILE A 222 -19.50 15.83 -8.97
N GLY A 223 -20.45 15.59 -9.89
CA GLY A 223 -21.20 14.34 -9.95
C GLY A 223 -22.48 14.37 -9.13
N LYS A 224 -23.22 13.29 -9.25
CA LYS A 224 -24.46 12.94 -8.55
C LYS A 224 -24.72 11.44 -8.74
N THR A 225 -25.63 10.85 -8.00
CA THR A 225 -26.03 9.45 -8.15
C THR A 225 -26.55 9.15 -9.55
N GLY A 226 -26.04 8.09 -10.19
CA GLY A 226 -26.50 7.59 -11.48
C GLY A 226 -25.44 6.80 -12.24
N ASP A 227 -25.75 6.47 -13.51
CA ASP A 227 -24.90 5.68 -14.43
C ASP A 227 -24.50 6.44 -15.70
N GLY A 228 -25.04 7.65 -15.91
CA GLY A 228 -24.70 8.52 -17.02
C GLY A 228 -23.31 9.14 -16.92
N ASN A 229 -22.94 9.91 -17.95
CA ASN A 229 -21.70 10.67 -17.94
C ASN A 229 -21.74 11.78 -16.88
N GLY A 230 -20.74 11.79 -15.99
CA GLY A 230 -20.69 12.71 -14.86
C GLY A 230 -21.60 12.28 -13.69
N GLU A 231 -22.22 11.12 -13.74
CA GLU A 231 -22.95 10.51 -12.63
C GLU A 231 -22.11 9.37 -12.04
N PHE A 232 -22.29 9.09 -10.75
CA PHE A 232 -21.50 8.08 -10.03
C PHE A 232 -22.39 7.06 -9.30
N ASN A 233 -21.82 5.87 -9.12
CA ASN A 233 -22.35 4.85 -8.25
C ASN A 233 -21.22 4.29 -7.38
N LEU A 234 -21.18 4.72 -6.13
CA LEU A 234 -20.14 4.44 -5.15
C LEU A 234 -18.71 4.75 -5.67
N PRO A 235 -18.40 6.03 -6.01
CA PRO A 235 -17.04 6.41 -6.40
C PRO A 235 -16.07 6.18 -5.23
N THR A 236 -14.85 5.71 -5.52
CA THR A 236 -13.89 5.31 -4.48
C THR A 236 -12.57 6.04 -4.53
N GLU A 237 -11.76 5.81 -5.56
CA GLU A 237 -10.44 6.41 -5.71
C GLU A 237 -10.52 7.59 -6.67
N LEU A 238 -9.64 8.56 -6.52
CA LEU A 238 -9.44 9.62 -7.50
C LEU A 238 -7.97 10.01 -7.60
N ARG A 239 -7.58 10.52 -8.76
CA ARG A 239 -6.22 11.04 -9.02
C ARG A 239 -6.27 12.29 -9.90
N LEU A 240 -5.30 13.14 -9.68
CA LEU A 240 -5.02 14.27 -10.57
C LEU A 240 -3.86 13.90 -11.48
N VAL A 241 -4.09 13.88 -12.79
CA VAL A 241 -3.08 13.55 -13.81
C VAL A 241 -3.04 14.67 -14.85
N GLY A 242 -1.96 15.41 -14.90
CA GLY A 242 -1.88 16.59 -15.76
C GLY A 242 -3.08 17.53 -15.54
N PRO A 243 -3.82 17.91 -16.58
CA PRO A 243 -5.01 18.78 -16.46
C PRO A 243 -6.28 18.03 -15.98
N ASN A 244 -6.21 16.68 -15.84
CA ASN A 244 -7.39 15.85 -15.65
C ASN A 244 -7.58 15.43 -14.20
N LEU A 245 -8.86 15.23 -13.83
CA LEU A 245 -9.31 14.54 -12.64
C LEU A 245 -9.86 13.18 -13.08
N MET A 246 -9.29 12.10 -12.59
CA MET A 246 -9.75 10.74 -12.83
C MET A 246 -10.46 10.20 -11.59
N VAL A 247 -11.63 9.58 -11.76
CA VAL A 247 -12.46 9.05 -10.65
C VAL A 247 -12.87 7.62 -10.95
N VAL A 248 -12.59 6.72 -10.02
CA VAL A 248 -13.09 5.34 -10.07
C VAL A 248 -14.56 5.33 -9.69
N ASP A 249 -15.40 5.03 -10.65
CA ASP A 249 -16.86 4.87 -10.52
C ASP A 249 -17.18 3.38 -10.33
N ALA A 250 -17.02 2.93 -9.08
CA ALA A 250 -16.75 1.51 -8.78
C ALA A 250 -17.91 0.58 -9.15
N LEU A 251 -19.15 0.95 -8.87
CA LEU A 251 -20.31 0.11 -9.21
C LEU A 251 -20.89 0.40 -10.61
N ASN A 252 -20.34 1.37 -11.33
CA ASN A 252 -20.54 1.51 -12.77
C ASN A 252 -19.40 0.86 -13.58
N PHE A 253 -18.44 0.19 -12.89
CA PHE A 253 -17.37 -0.62 -13.49
C PHE A 253 -16.48 0.15 -14.47
N ARG A 254 -16.19 1.42 -14.17
CA ARG A 254 -15.46 2.33 -15.05
C ARG A 254 -14.59 3.31 -14.27
N VAL A 255 -13.68 3.98 -14.96
CA VAL A 255 -13.02 5.20 -14.54
C VAL A 255 -13.56 6.33 -15.41
N GLN A 256 -14.04 7.41 -14.82
CA GLN A 256 -14.44 8.62 -15.52
C GLN A 256 -13.34 9.68 -15.43
N VAL A 257 -13.13 10.39 -16.51
CA VAL A 257 -12.13 11.46 -16.63
C VAL A 257 -12.84 12.78 -16.84
N PHE A 258 -12.45 13.77 -16.04
CA PHE A 258 -12.98 15.13 -16.03
C PHE A 258 -11.83 16.13 -16.22
N ASP A 259 -12.13 17.30 -16.71
CA ASP A 259 -11.23 18.44 -16.55
C ASP A 259 -11.26 18.99 -15.10
N ARG A 260 -10.39 19.96 -14.80
CA ARG A 260 -10.35 20.58 -13.46
C ARG A 260 -11.59 21.41 -13.11
N SER A 261 -12.40 21.78 -14.12
CA SER A 261 -13.68 22.43 -13.89
C SER A 261 -14.77 21.45 -13.43
N GLY A 262 -14.55 20.14 -13.63
CA GLY A 262 -15.51 19.08 -13.37
C GLY A 262 -16.36 18.72 -14.60
N ALA A 263 -16.00 19.19 -15.78
CA ALA A 263 -16.65 18.78 -17.03
C ALA A 263 -16.18 17.38 -17.41
N PHE A 264 -17.13 16.48 -17.70
CA PHE A 264 -16.85 15.12 -18.17
C PHE A 264 -16.15 15.16 -19.53
N LEU A 265 -15.08 14.38 -19.67
CA LEU A 265 -14.32 14.25 -20.91
C LEU A 265 -14.58 12.88 -21.59
N TYR A 266 -14.25 11.79 -20.90
CA TYR A 266 -14.45 10.43 -21.37
C TYR A 266 -14.44 9.44 -20.20
N SER A 267 -14.71 8.16 -20.49
CA SER A 267 -14.57 7.08 -19.53
C SER A 267 -13.86 5.87 -20.13
N VAL A 268 -13.20 5.08 -19.28
CA VAL A 268 -12.58 3.80 -19.64
C VAL A 268 -13.18 2.69 -18.80
N GLY A 269 -13.27 1.50 -19.40
CA GLY A 269 -13.86 0.34 -18.73
C GLY A 269 -15.38 0.26 -18.90
N LYS A 270 -15.87 -0.93 -18.67
CA LYS A 270 -17.30 -1.30 -18.64
C LYS A 270 -17.42 -2.63 -17.92
N LEU A 271 -18.60 -2.97 -17.44
CA LEU A 271 -18.85 -4.29 -16.88
C LEU A 271 -18.59 -5.39 -17.92
N GLY A 272 -17.84 -6.42 -17.54
CA GLY A 272 -17.59 -7.60 -18.37
C GLY A 272 -16.43 -8.45 -17.86
N ASP A 273 -16.18 -9.54 -18.59
CA ASP A 273 -15.19 -10.57 -18.32
C ASP A 273 -14.05 -10.64 -19.35
N SER A 274 -14.03 -9.72 -20.29
CA SER A 274 -13.02 -9.64 -21.35
C SER A 274 -11.99 -8.53 -21.06
N PRO A 275 -10.77 -8.59 -21.60
CA PRO A 275 -9.81 -7.50 -21.48
C PRO A 275 -10.41 -6.15 -21.90
N GLY A 276 -10.15 -5.11 -21.11
CA GLY A 276 -10.77 -3.79 -21.25
C GLY A 276 -12.10 -3.61 -20.51
N ALA A 277 -12.72 -4.71 -20.05
CA ALA A 277 -13.81 -4.66 -19.09
C ALA A 277 -13.28 -4.68 -17.64
N MET A 278 -14.08 -4.23 -16.70
CA MET A 278 -13.72 -4.17 -15.29
C MET A 278 -14.83 -4.80 -14.45
N PHE A 279 -14.43 -5.43 -13.35
CA PHE A 279 -15.39 -5.97 -12.39
C PHE A 279 -15.32 -5.26 -11.05
N ARG A 280 -14.10 -4.92 -10.59
CA ARG A 280 -13.91 -4.21 -9.34
C ARG A 280 -12.73 -3.22 -9.46
N PRO A 281 -12.90 -2.14 -10.23
CA PRO A 281 -11.85 -1.13 -10.34
C PRO A 281 -11.57 -0.50 -8.98
N LYS A 282 -10.30 -0.26 -8.69
CA LYS A 282 -9.79 0.20 -7.40
C LYS A 282 -8.79 1.34 -7.58
N GLY A 283 -7.50 1.05 -7.44
CA GLY A 283 -6.42 2.02 -7.58
C GLY A 283 -6.23 2.46 -9.03
N ILE A 284 -5.92 3.73 -9.22
CA ILE A 284 -5.60 4.32 -10.51
C ILE A 284 -4.34 5.17 -10.41
N ALA A 285 -3.54 5.18 -11.49
CA ALA A 285 -2.42 6.09 -11.67
C ALA A 285 -2.15 6.26 -13.16
N ALA A 286 -1.25 7.17 -13.53
CA ALA A 286 -0.76 7.27 -14.89
C ALA A 286 0.78 7.35 -14.89
N ASP A 287 1.39 6.80 -15.93
CA ASP A 287 2.83 6.86 -16.15
C ASP A 287 3.26 8.17 -16.85
N SER A 288 4.55 8.31 -17.13
CA SER A 288 5.11 9.49 -17.79
C SER A 288 4.65 9.68 -19.23
N GLU A 289 4.13 8.64 -19.89
CA GLU A 289 3.54 8.69 -21.24
C GLU A 289 2.06 9.11 -21.18
N GLY A 290 1.47 9.15 -19.98
CA GLY A 290 0.07 9.49 -19.73
C GLY A 290 -0.87 8.30 -19.91
N ASP A 291 -0.34 7.09 -19.95
CA ASP A 291 -1.14 5.87 -20.00
C ASP A 291 -1.76 5.58 -18.63
N LEU A 292 -3.04 5.24 -18.60
CA LEU A 292 -3.83 5.04 -17.39
C LEU A 292 -3.75 3.59 -16.92
N TYR A 293 -3.23 3.39 -15.73
CA TYR A 293 -3.20 2.10 -15.03
C TYR A 293 -4.41 2.00 -14.11
N VAL A 294 -5.13 0.88 -14.19
CA VAL A 294 -6.31 0.60 -13.35
C VAL A 294 -6.17 -0.77 -12.72
N VAL A 295 -6.19 -0.83 -11.41
CA VAL A 295 -6.26 -2.10 -10.66
C VAL A 295 -7.67 -2.66 -10.73
N ASP A 296 -7.82 -3.90 -11.19
CA ASP A 296 -9.04 -4.68 -10.96
C ASP A 296 -8.85 -5.63 -9.77
N GLY A 297 -9.43 -5.26 -8.64
CA GLY A 297 -9.22 -5.97 -7.39
C GLY A 297 -9.80 -7.39 -7.37
N LEU A 298 -10.79 -7.71 -8.19
CA LEU A 298 -11.34 -9.07 -8.22
C LEU A 298 -10.55 -9.98 -9.17
N TRP A 299 -10.14 -9.45 -10.32
CA TRP A 299 -9.35 -10.19 -11.29
C TRP A 299 -7.88 -10.36 -10.86
N GLY A 300 -7.42 -9.59 -9.85
CA GLY A 300 -6.03 -9.63 -9.41
C GLY A 300 -5.06 -9.16 -10.49
N MET A 301 -5.45 -8.14 -11.26
CA MET A 301 -4.65 -7.63 -12.38
C MET A 301 -4.65 -6.11 -12.43
N VAL A 302 -3.74 -5.57 -13.22
CA VAL A 302 -3.69 -4.16 -13.61
C VAL A 302 -3.90 -4.09 -15.11
N GLN A 303 -4.83 -3.26 -15.55
CA GLN A 303 -5.08 -2.97 -16.95
C GLN A 303 -4.54 -1.58 -17.30
N VAL A 304 -3.94 -1.43 -18.47
CA VAL A 304 -3.31 -0.19 -18.91
C VAL A 304 -3.97 0.29 -20.19
N PHE A 305 -4.44 1.54 -20.17
CA PHE A 305 -5.19 2.16 -21.25
C PHE A 305 -4.45 3.41 -21.74
N ASN A 306 -4.49 3.67 -23.03
CA ASN A 306 -4.03 4.95 -23.56
C ASN A 306 -5.01 6.09 -23.26
N GLN A 307 -4.62 7.32 -23.60
CA GLN A 307 -5.43 8.52 -23.38
C GLN A 307 -6.73 8.54 -24.23
N GLN A 308 -6.90 7.64 -25.18
CA GLN A 308 -8.12 7.43 -25.97
C GLN A 308 -9.04 6.36 -25.35
N GLY A 309 -8.65 5.79 -24.20
CA GLY A 309 -9.40 4.75 -23.48
C GLY A 309 -9.30 3.36 -24.12
N GLN A 310 -8.32 3.13 -25.01
CA GLN A 310 -8.07 1.83 -25.59
C GLN A 310 -7.14 1.02 -24.70
N LEU A 311 -7.46 -0.24 -24.46
CA LEU A 311 -6.58 -1.15 -23.72
C LEU A 311 -5.29 -1.37 -24.51
N LEU A 312 -4.15 -1.10 -23.87
CA LEU A 312 -2.83 -1.36 -24.41
C LEU A 312 -2.36 -2.77 -24.01
N TYR A 313 -2.36 -3.05 -22.71
CA TYR A 313 -1.96 -4.32 -22.15
C TYR A 313 -2.54 -4.48 -20.73
N TYR A 314 -2.34 -5.65 -20.17
CA TYR A 314 -2.62 -5.92 -18.75
C TYR A 314 -1.57 -6.87 -18.20
N PHE A 315 -1.39 -6.84 -16.90
CA PHE A 315 -0.47 -7.72 -16.19
C PHE A 315 -1.04 -8.10 -14.82
N GLY A 316 -0.47 -9.16 -14.24
CA GLY A 316 -0.94 -9.71 -12.99
C GLY A 316 -1.90 -10.87 -13.17
N SER A 317 -1.98 -11.67 -12.12
CA SER A 317 -2.90 -12.79 -11.95
C SER A 317 -3.09 -13.06 -10.47
N SER A 318 -4.07 -13.88 -10.11
CA SER A 318 -4.29 -14.25 -8.72
C SER A 318 -3.17 -15.14 -8.19
N GLY A 319 -2.50 -14.74 -7.09
CA GLY A 319 -1.42 -15.53 -6.48
C GLY A 319 -0.57 -14.76 -5.48
N THR A 320 0.62 -15.30 -5.15
CA THR A 320 1.51 -14.79 -4.10
C THR A 320 2.93 -14.47 -4.58
N HIS A 321 3.31 -14.83 -5.81
CA HIS A 321 4.62 -14.59 -6.38
C HIS A 321 4.77 -13.14 -6.89
N ALA A 322 5.95 -12.79 -7.40
CA ALA A 322 6.18 -11.52 -8.08
C ALA A 322 5.22 -11.37 -9.26
N GLY A 323 4.57 -10.21 -9.38
CA GLY A 323 3.57 -9.94 -10.42
C GLY A 323 2.23 -10.64 -10.24
N GLU A 324 2.04 -11.43 -9.17
CA GLU A 324 0.73 -11.98 -8.79
C GLU A 324 0.15 -11.19 -7.62
N PHE A 325 -1.18 -11.09 -7.56
CA PHE A 325 -1.87 -10.26 -6.57
C PHE A 325 -3.07 -10.98 -5.94
N GLN A 326 -3.36 -10.68 -4.67
CA GLN A 326 -4.59 -11.06 -4.01
C GLN A 326 -5.37 -9.83 -3.55
N LEU A 327 -6.52 -9.58 -4.18
CA LEU A 327 -7.37 -8.43 -3.96
C LEU A 327 -6.54 -7.12 -3.91
N PRO A 328 -5.76 -6.81 -4.96
CA PRO A 328 -4.99 -5.58 -4.99
C PRO A 328 -5.92 -4.37 -4.86
N ALA A 329 -5.40 -3.29 -4.29
CA ALA A 329 -6.18 -2.09 -3.98
C ALA A 329 -5.53 -0.83 -4.57
N GLY A 330 -4.69 -0.15 -3.82
CA GLY A 330 -4.07 1.12 -4.22
C GLY A 330 -3.00 0.94 -5.30
N LEU A 331 -2.85 1.97 -6.10
CA LEU A 331 -1.85 2.08 -7.14
C LEU A 331 -1.30 3.50 -7.15
N PHE A 332 0.00 3.64 -7.30
CA PHE A 332 0.67 4.93 -7.46
C PHE A 332 1.86 4.77 -8.41
N ILE A 333 2.08 5.76 -9.25
CA ILE A 333 3.26 5.85 -10.12
C ILE A 333 3.92 7.18 -9.84
N ASP A 334 5.21 7.15 -9.54
CA ASP A 334 5.97 8.36 -9.27
C ASP A 334 6.54 8.98 -10.56
N HIS A 335 7.23 10.10 -10.43
CA HIS A 335 7.83 10.85 -11.55
C HIS A 335 9.01 10.11 -12.22
N ASN A 336 9.49 9.00 -11.64
CA ASN A 336 10.52 8.13 -12.20
C ASN A 336 9.92 6.85 -12.79
N ASP A 337 8.60 6.79 -12.96
CA ASP A 337 7.87 5.61 -13.42
C ASP A 337 8.06 4.38 -12.51
N GLN A 338 8.31 4.60 -11.21
CA GLN A 338 8.21 3.55 -10.22
C GLN A 338 6.75 3.28 -9.90
N VAL A 339 6.30 2.07 -10.15
CA VAL A 339 4.90 1.63 -10.00
C VAL A 339 4.75 0.89 -8.69
N LEU A 340 3.99 1.48 -7.76
CA LEU A 340 3.69 0.92 -6.45
C LEU A 340 2.29 0.32 -6.45
N ILE A 341 2.15 -0.97 -6.17
CA ILE A 341 0.86 -1.68 -6.14
C ILE A 341 0.64 -2.28 -4.75
N VAL A 342 -0.45 -1.88 -4.12
CA VAL A 342 -0.88 -2.46 -2.85
C VAL A 342 -1.52 -3.82 -3.10
N ASP A 343 -0.84 -4.87 -2.69
CA ASP A 343 -1.30 -6.26 -2.74
C ASP A 343 -1.94 -6.62 -1.39
N SER A 344 -3.18 -6.17 -1.20
CA SER A 344 -3.81 -6.00 0.10
C SER A 344 -3.91 -7.30 0.91
N PHE A 345 -4.34 -8.40 0.30
CA PHE A 345 -4.51 -9.66 1.01
C PHE A 345 -3.20 -10.43 1.17
N ASN A 346 -2.19 -10.17 0.33
CA ASN A 346 -0.82 -10.65 0.55
C ASN A 346 -0.06 -9.76 1.55
N ARG A 347 -0.68 -8.67 2.06
CA ARG A 347 -0.13 -7.78 3.10
C ARG A 347 1.20 -7.18 2.70
N ARG A 348 1.34 -6.74 1.44
CA ARG A 348 2.58 -6.18 0.89
C ARG A 348 2.30 -5.05 -0.08
N VAL A 349 3.32 -4.29 -0.39
CA VAL A 349 3.38 -3.44 -1.56
C VAL A 349 4.39 -4.07 -2.52
N GLN A 350 4.03 -4.23 -3.77
CA GLN A 350 4.94 -4.63 -4.83
C GLN A 350 5.40 -3.40 -5.60
N VAL A 351 6.68 -3.36 -5.90
CA VAL A 351 7.37 -2.27 -6.58
C VAL A 351 7.82 -2.76 -7.95
N PHE A 352 7.39 -2.04 -8.98
CA PHE A 352 7.80 -2.26 -10.36
C PHE A 352 8.41 -0.98 -10.91
N HIS A 353 9.16 -1.10 -11.98
CA HIS A 353 9.68 0.02 -12.74
C HIS A 353 9.22 -0.09 -14.20
N TYR A 354 8.61 0.96 -14.71
CA TYR A 354 8.24 1.08 -16.11
C TYR A 354 9.34 1.83 -16.86
N ALA A 355 9.96 1.16 -17.83
CA ALA A 355 10.89 1.78 -18.76
C ALA A 355 10.15 2.12 -20.06
N GLY A 356 9.72 3.37 -20.18
CA GLY A 356 9.04 3.91 -21.35
C GLY A 356 9.94 4.05 -22.57
N LEU A 357 9.41 4.61 -23.65
CA LEU A 357 10.17 4.93 -24.82
C LEU A 357 11.24 5.96 -24.47
N LYS A 358 12.51 5.65 -24.70
CA LYS A 358 13.59 6.64 -24.60
C LYS A 358 13.26 7.77 -25.56
N GLN A 359 12.85 8.92 -25.05
CA GLN A 359 12.74 10.10 -25.91
C GLN A 359 14.11 10.30 -26.57
N PRO A 360 14.16 10.48 -27.90
CA PRO A 360 15.41 10.82 -28.53
C PRO A 360 15.92 12.10 -27.87
N VAL A 361 17.13 12.03 -27.31
CA VAL A 361 17.83 13.20 -26.77
C VAL A 361 17.75 14.25 -27.87
N ARG A 362 17.02 15.36 -27.62
CA ARG A 362 17.06 16.52 -28.51
C ARG A 362 18.49 17.02 -28.48
N GLU A 363 19.33 16.52 -29.40
CA GLU A 363 20.64 17.12 -29.65
C GLU A 363 20.41 18.58 -30.01
N GLY A 364 20.98 19.43 -29.18
CA GLY A 364 21.30 20.82 -29.29
C GLY A 364 20.69 21.63 -30.41
N ALA A 365 19.81 22.56 -30.06
CA ALA A 365 19.81 23.85 -30.73
C ALA A 365 21.06 24.61 -30.23
N GLN A 366 22.10 24.64 -31.07
CA GLN A 366 23.18 25.63 -30.98
C GLN A 366 22.65 27.02 -31.32
#